data_9188b6bfac932d9617eeb042f191da71
#
_entry.id   9188b6bfac932d9617eeb042f191da71
#
_cell.length_a   1.000
_cell.length_b   1.000
_cell.length_c   1.000
_cell.angle_alpha   90.00
_cell.angle_beta   90.00
_cell.angle_gamma   90.00
#
_symmetry.space_group_name_H-M   'P 1'
#
loop_
_entity.id
_entity.type
_entity.pdbx_description
1 polymer ?
#
loop_
_entity_poly.entity_id
_entity_poly.type
_entity_poly.pdbx_seq_one_letter_code
_entity_poly.pdbx_strand_id
1 'polypeptide(L)'
;RVRDYMDDIGFVYILSQQKENFLYELSKNKMHFEPIYETDVMLYPGGLTELYNSGKERAELEDLEGIRFIQNYQDEFFDIGAVKEDAFQWKDIDISVLTNSDYIMEKMLKNSKVANISGSYLSENKEGTTPGIPLDLGDSKVIFGFILHKGEEMDESVAELVEFLKSRLPKH
;
A
#
# COMPACT_ATOMS: atom_id res chain seq x y z
N ARG A 1 3.83 9.94 14.16
CA ARG A 1 4.01 11.38 13.89
C ARG A 1 2.67 12.10 14.07
N VAL A 2 1.60 11.76 13.33
CA VAL A 2 0.26 12.36 13.54
C VAL A 2 -0.20 12.13 14.97
N ARG A 3 -0.11 10.91 15.48
CA ARG A 3 -0.47 10.58 16.87
C ARG A 3 0.20 11.48 17.91
N ASP A 4 1.42 11.88 17.66
CA ASP A 4 2.25 12.65 18.57
C ASP A 4 2.22 14.17 18.27
N TYR A 5 1.27 14.62 17.45
CA TYR A 5 1.09 16.03 17.02
C TYR A 5 2.33 16.66 16.36
N MET A 6 3.10 15.83 15.67
CA MET A 6 4.24 16.31 14.87
C MET A 6 3.83 16.67 13.43
N ASP A 7 2.76 16.05 12.94
CA ASP A 7 2.15 16.29 11.64
C ASP A 7 0.62 16.39 11.85
N ASP A 8 -0.03 17.28 11.10
CA ASP A 8 -1.48 17.51 11.16
C ASP A 8 -2.23 16.40 10.44
N ILE A 9 -1.64 15.83 9.40
CA ILE A 9 -2.22 14.79 8.55
C ILE A 9 -1.17 13.72 8.20
N GLY A 10 -1.59 12.48 8.06
CA GLY A 10 -0.77 11.39 7.56
C GLY A 10 -1.50 10.61 6.46
N PHE A 11 -0.85 10.40 5.32
CA PHE A 11 -1.37 9.54 4.27
C PHE A 11 -0.94 8.10 4.51
N VAL A 12 -1.88 7.17 4.30
CA VAL A 12 -1.65 5.73 4.53
C VAL A 12 -2.35 4.90 3.47
N TYR A 13 -1.79 3.72 3.24
CA TYR A 13 -2.42 2.64 2.48
C TYR A 13 -2.78 1.52 3.44
N ILE A 14 -3.97 0.95 3.30
CA ILE A 14 -4.42 -0.22 4.07
C ILE A 14 -5.09 -1.23 3.15
N LEU A 15 -5.08 -2.50 3.53
CA LEU A 15 -5.94 -3.50 2.91
C LEU A 15 -7.36 -3.41 3.46
N SER A 16 -8.35 -3.61 2.58
CA SER A 16 -9.77 -3.61 2.98
C SER A 16 -10.06 -4.61 4.08
N GLN A 17 -9.39 -5.76 4.08
CA GLN A 17 -9.50 -6.80 5.13
C GLN A 17 -9.00 -6.34 6.50
N GLN A 18 -8.09 -5.37 6.55
CA GLN A 18 -7.49 -4.84 7.79
C GLN A 18 -8.24 -3.62 8.32
N LYS A 19 -9.19 -3.08 7.55
CA LYS A 19 -9.84 -1.80 7.83
C LYS A 19 -10.46 -1.73 9.23
N GLU A 20 -11.14 -2.78 9.66
CA GLU A 20 -11.80 -2.78 10.98
C GLU A 20 -10.78 -2.68 12.12
N ASN A 21 -9.71 -3.48 12.06
CA ASN A 21 -8.64 -3.46 13.06
C ASN A 21 -7.91 -2.12 13.05
N PHE A 22 -7.62 -1.59 11.88
CA PHE A 22 -6.98 -0.30 11.71
C PHE A 22 -7.82 0.83 12.32
N LEU A 23 -9.11 0.90 12.01
CA LEU A 23 -10.02 1.88 12.59
C LEU A 23 -10.12 1.76 14.12
N TYR A 24 -10.10 0.54 14.66
CA TYR A 24 -10.10 0.30 16.09
C TYR A 24 -8.83 0.86 16.74
N GLU A 25 -7.65 0.60 16.20
CA GLU A 25 -6.38 1.14 16.71
C GLU A 25 -6.32 2.67 16.62
N LEU A 26 -6.80 3.26 15.53
CA LEU A 26 -6.89 4.71 15.42
C LEU A 26 -7.80 5.31 16.48
N SER A 27 -8.94 4.65 16.75
CA SER A 27 -9.92 5.15 17.73
C SER A 27 -9.35 5.26 19.14
N LYS A 28 -8.46 4.34 19.54
CA LYS A 28 -7.75 4.36 20.83
C LYS A 28 -6.86 5.59 20.98
N ASN A 29 -6.33 6.08 19.85
CA ASN A 29 -5.45 7.23 19.81
C ASN A 29 -6.18 8.54 19.45
N LYS A 30 -7.52 8.55 19.53
CA LYS A 30 -8.36 9.68 19.14
C LYS A 30 -8.12 10.19 17.73
N MET A 31 -7.77 9.29 16.83
CA MET A 31 -7.60 9.56 15.40
C MET A 31 -8.75 8.96 14.60
N HIS A 32 -8.91 9.39 13.38
CA HIS A 32 -9.80 8.79 12.41
C HIS A 32 -9.14 8.71 11.04
N PHE A 33 -9.66 7.82 10.22
CA PHE A 33 -9.22 7.60 8.85
C PHE A 33 -10.31 8.03 7.89
N GLU A 34 -9.93 8.77 6.87
CA GLU A 34 -10.80 9.14 5.78
C GLU A 34 -10.25 8.55 4.47
N PRO A 35 -10.99 7.62 3.84
CA PRO A 35 -10.58 7.03 2.57
C PRO A 35 -10.74 8.03 1.43
N ILE A 36 -9.78 8.06 0.52
CA ILE A 36 -9.81 8.90 -0.69
C ILE A 36 -10.03 8.05 -1.95
N TYR A 37 -9.36 6.90 -2.03
CA TYR A 37 -9.29 6.08 -3.22
C TYR A 37 -9.13 4.61 -2.88
N GLU A 38 -9.72 3.75 -3.70
CA GLU A 38 -9.62 2.30 -3.58
C GLU A 38 -9.12 1.71 -4.90
N THR A 39 -8.25 0.71 -4.86
CA THR A 39 -7.65 0.09 -6.02
C THR A 39 -7.41 -1.39 -5.81
N ASP A 40 -7.16 -2.12 -6.88
CA ASP A 40 -6.76 -3.52 -6.82
C ASP A 40 -5.41 -3.68 -6.11
N VAL A 41 -5.21 -4.86 -5.52
CA VAL A 41 -3.90 -5.25 -5.00
C VAL A 41 -3.03 -5.67 -6.17
N MET A 42 -1.83 -5.08 -6.25
CA MET A 42 -0.89 -5.33 -7.33
C MET A 42 0.40 -5.93 -6.79
N LEU A 43 0.93 -6.89 -7.50
CA LEU A 43 2.29 -7.38 -7.33
C LEU A 43 3.20 -6.73 -8.39
N TYR A 44 4.27 -6.12 -7.93
CA TYR A 44 5.33 -5.55 -8.77
C TYR A 44 6.56 -6.47 -8.72
N PRO A 45 6.67 -7.44 -9.63
CA PRO A 45 7.78 -8.40 -9.62
C PRO A 45 9.08 -7.73 -10.02
N GLY A 46 10.16 -8.02 -9.33
CA GLY A 46 11.48 -7.53 -9.68
C GLY A 46 11.93 -8.01 -11.07
N GLY A 47 12.61 -7.15 -11.83
CA GLY A 47 13.01 -7.41 -13.23
C GLY A 47 13.87 -8.65 -13.46
N LEU A 48 14.47 -9.20 -12.39
CA LEU A 48 15.26 -10.43 -12.45
C LEU A 48 14.51 -11.64 -11.85
N THR A 49 13.22 -11.53 -11.54
CA THR A 49 12.39 -12.67 -11.14
C THR A 49 11.94 -13.48 -12.36
N GLU A 50 11.65 -14.75 -12.15
CA GLU A 50 11.02 -15.58 -13.19
C GLU A 50 9.62 -15.08 -13.51
N LEU A 51 8.91 -14.61 -12.48
CA LEU A 51 7.55 -14.09 -12.61
C LEU A 51 7.49 -12.86 -13.54
N TYR A 52 8.47 -11.95 -13.46
CA TYR A 52 8.54 -10.78 -14.35
C TYR A 52 8.56 -11.18 -15.84
N ASN A 53 9.25 -12.26 -16.18
CA ASN A 53 9.42 -12.73 -17.55
C ASN A 53 8.38 -13.80 -17.95
N SER A 54 7.50 -14.20 -17.05
CA SER A 54 6.53 -15.28 -17.29
C SER A 54 5.41 -14.91 -18.26
N GLY A 55 5.14 -13.61 -18.43
CA GLY A 55 3.97 -13.12 -19.16
C GLY A 55 2.63 -13.39 -18.45
N LYS A 56 2.67 -13.71 -17.16
CA LYS A 56 1.48 -13.97 -16.33
C LYS A 56 0.67 -12.69 -16.18
N GLU A 57 -0.61 -12.74 -16.49
CA GLU A 57 -1.52 -11.59 -16.42
C GLU A 57 -2.08 -11.36 -15.03
N ARG A 58 -2.03 -12.38 -14.14
CA ARG A 58 -2.50 -12.35 -12.77
C ARG A 58 -1.61 -13.22 -11.90
N ALA A 59 -1.25 -12.74 -10.72
CA ALA A 59 -0.50 -13.50 -9.72
C ALA A 59 -1.45 -14.11 -8.69
N GLU A 60 -1.09 -15.27 -8.18
CA GLU A 60 -1.76 -16.00 -7.11
C GLU A 60 -0.83 -16.07 -5.88
N LEU A 61 -1.36 -16.51 -4.74
CA LEU A 61 -0.56 -16.60 -3.50
C LEU A 61 0.64 -17.53 -3.62
N GLU A 62 0.50 -18.61 -4.38
CA GLU A 62 1.55 -19.58 -4.64
C GLU A 62 2.74 -18.96 -5.40
N ASP A 63 2.48 -17.93 -6.19
CA ASP A 63 3.53 -17.20 -6.91
C ASP A 63 4.43 -16.38 -5.98
N LEU A 64 4.01 -16.15 -4.75
CA LEU A 64 4.78 -15.39 -3.75
C LEU A 64 5.81 -16.26 -3.02
N GLU A 65 5.72 -17.59 -3.14
CA GLU A 65 6.60 -18.51 -2.45
C GLU A 65 8.07 -18.30 -2.83
N GLY A 66 8.92 -18.12 -1.83
CA GLY A 66 10.35 -17.88 -2.03
C GLY A 66 10.74 -16.52 -2.57
N ILE A 67 9.77 -15.63 -2.83
CA ILE A 67 10.05 -14.25 -3.22
C ILE A 67 10.37 -13.42 -1.97
N ARG A 68 11.42 -12.60 -2.06
CA ARG A 68 11.75 -11.58 -1.05
C ARG A 68 11.15 -10.24 -1.46
N PHE A 69 10.69 -9.48 -0.47
CA PHE A 69 9.96 -8.25 -0.71
C PHE A 69 10.75 -7.01 -0.28
N ILE A 70 10.53 -5.93 -1.01
CA ILE A 70 10.85 -4.57 -0.62
C ILE A 70 9.56 -3.81 -0.38
N GLN A 71 9.45 -3.15 0.76
CA GLN A 71 8.26 -2.40 1.14
C GLN A 71 8.60 -0.99 1.60
N ASN A 72 7.61 -0.12 1.54
CA ASN A 72 7.69 1.20 2.11
C ASN A 72 7.45 1.13 3.64
N TYR A 73 8.17 1.91 4.42
CA TYR A 73 7.93 2.07 5.86
C TYR A 73 6.52 2.51 6.22
N GLN A 74 5.83 3.14 5.29
CA GLN A 74 4.48 3.69 5.50
C GLN A 74 3.37 2.73 5.10
N ASP A 75 3.72 1.56 4.57
CA ASP A 75 2.75 0.54 4.19
C ASP A 75 2.30 -0.20 5.46
N GLU A 76 1.22 0.25 6.05
CA GLU A 76 0.60 -0.34 7.26
C GLU A 76 0.05 -1.77 7.01
N PHE A 77 0.17 -2.30 5.80
CA PHE A 77 -0.26 -3.64 5.44
C PHE A 77 0.36 -4.74 6.29
N PHE A 78 1.53 -4.50 6.83
CA PHE A 78 2.36 -5.52 7.45
C PHE A 78 2.39 -5.45 8.98
N ASP A 79 1.97 -4.32 9.55
CA ASP A 79 2.02 -4.07 11.00
C ASP A 79 0.73 -4.44 11.73
N ILE A 80 -0.36 -4.62 11.01
CA ILE A 80 -1.66 -4.90 11.61
C ILE A 80 -1.89 -6.40 11.65
N GLY A 81 -1.75 -6.95 12.83
CA GLY A 81 -1.80 -8.38 13.14
C GLY A 81 -2.93 -9.19 12.51
N ALA A 82 -2.79 -10.51 12.63
CA ALA A 82 -3.53 -11.58 11.95
C ALA A 82 -4.98 -11.25 11.58
N VAL A 83 -5.23 -11.19 10.31
CA VAL A 83 -6.55 -11.30 9.72
C VAL A 83 -7.01 -12.77 9.87
N LYS A 84 -8.31 -12.97 10.07
CA LYS A 84 -9.02 -14.25 10.33
C LYS A 84 -8.33 -15.52 9.82
N GLU A 85 -8.46 -16.61 10.57
CA GLU A 85 -7.75 -17.89 10.45
C GLU A 85 -7.65 -18.52 9.04
N ASP A 86 -8.48 -18.10 8.07
CA ASP A 86 -8.50 -18.61 6.69
C ASP A 86 -7.95 -17.63 5.63
N ALA A 87 -7.41 -16.49 6.04
CA ALA A 87 -6.86 -15.52 5.10
C ALA A 87 -5.34 -15.63 5.04
N PHE A 88 -4.78 -15.31 3.86
CA PHE A 88 -3.34 -15.13 3.68
C PHE A 88 -2.77 -14.26 4.80
N GLN A 89 -1.74 -14.76 5.45
CA GLN A 89 -1.12 -14.05 6.56
C GLN A 89 0.13 -13.34 6.05
N TRP A 90 0.09 -12.03 6.05
CA TRP A 90 1.22 -11.19 5.66
C TRP A 90 2.52 -11.48 6.42
N LYS A 91 2.46 -12.14 7.59
CA LYS A 91 3.64 -12.63 8.31
C LYS A 91 4.47 -13.67 7.53
N ASP A 92 3.86 -14.30 6.52
CA ASP A 92 4.53 -15.32 5.71
C ASP A 92 5.32 -14.68 4.54
N ILE A 93 5.25 -13.35 4.39
CA ILE A 93 6.01 -12.61 3.41
C ILE A 93 7.40 -12.26 3.97
N ASP A 94 8.45 -12.65 3.27
CA ASP A 94 9.83 -12.28 3.60
C ASP A 94 10.13 -10.83 3.16
N ILE A 95 9.90 -9.86 4.04
CA ILE A 95 10.27 -8.47 3.81
C ILE A 95 11.75 -8.29 4.12
N SER A 96 12.56 -8.36 3.08
CA SER A 96 14.02 -8.25 3.18
C SER A 96 14.52 -6.81 3.19
N VAL A 97 13.73 -5.86 2.67
CA VAL A 97 14.11 -4.45 2.55
C VAL A 97 12.95 -3.54 2.90
N LEU A 98 13.20 -2.56 3.76
CA LEU A 98 12.31 -1.45 4.03
C LEU A 98 12.96 -0.16 3.53
N THR A 99 12.21 0.69 2.83
CA THR A 99 12.69 1.97 2.33
C THR A 99 11.59 3.04 2.44
N ASN A 100 12.00 4.29 2.56
CA ASN A 100 11.11 5.44 2.45
C ASN A 100 11.40 6.25 1.16
N SER A 101 12.10 5.63 0.21
CA SER A 101 12.52 6.27 -1.04
C SER A 101 11.98 5.51 -2.24
N ASP A 102 11.07 6.15 -2.97
CA ASP A 102 10.52 5.61 -4.21
C ASP A 102 11.61 5.35 -5.25
N TYR A 103 12.63 6.21 -5.27
CA TYR A 103 13.77 6.02 -6.16
C TYR A 103 14.54 4.72 -5.88
N ILE A 104 14.77 4.40 -4.59
CA ILE A 104 15.42 3.14 -4.20
C ILE A 104 14.51 1.96 -4.51
N MET A 105 13.22 2.07 -4.22
CA MET A 105 12.21 1.07 -4.54
C MET A 105 12.26 0.71 -6.03
N GLU A 106 12.11 1.68 -6.90
CA GLU A 106 12.15 1.52 -8.36
C GLU A 106 13.46 0.90 -8.85
N LYS A 107 14.60 1.38 -8.32
CA LYS A 107 15.92 0.84 -8.70
C LYS A 107 16.08 -0.61 -8.28
N MET A 108 15.60 -0.98 -7.10
CA MET A 108 15.67 -2.36 -6.63
C MET A 108 14.73 -3.27 -7.42
N LEU A 109 13.49 -2.86 -7.65
CA LEU A 109 12.56 -3.60 -8.50
C LEU A 109 13.14 -3.84 -9.88
N LYS A 110 13.73 -2.84 -10.51
CA LYS A 110 14.28 -2.97 -11.86
C LYS A 110 15.50 -3.89 -11.96
N ASN A 111 16.34 -3.94 -10.92
CA ASN A 111 17.67 -4.54 -11.00
C ASN A 111 17.88 -5.73 -10.04
N SER A 112 16.83 -6.26 -9.43
CA SER A 112 16.97 -7.38 -8.49
C SER A 112 15.83 -8.38 -8.58
N LYS A 113 15.86 -9.38 -7.68
CA LYS A 113 14.82 -10.41 -7.54
C LYS A 113 13.83 -10.12 -6.42
N VAL A 114 13.80 -8.89 -5.88
CA VAL A 114 12.78 -8.52 -4.90
C VAL A 114 11.50 -8.11 -5.60
N ALA A 115 10.37 -8.27 -4.92
CA ALA A 115 9.07 -7.77 -5.39
C ALA A 115 8.49 -6.75 -4.41
N ASN A 116 7.47 -6.03 -4.83
CA ASN A 116 6.68 -5.15 -3.98
C ASN A 116 5.20 -5.49 -4.15
N ILE A 117 4.44 -5.40 -3.06
CA ILE A 117 2.98 -5.48 -3.10
C ILE A 117 2.44 -4.12 -2.71
N SER A 118 1.56 -3.57 -3.53
CA SER A 118 0.94 -2.26 -3.29
C SER A 118 -0.39 -2.14 -4.04
N GLY A 119 -0.96 -0.95 -4.07
CA GLY A 119 -2.07 -0.63 -4.94
C GLY A 119 -1.63 -0.34 -6.38
N SER A 120 -2.61 -0.16 -7.26
CA SER A 120 -2.35 0.33 -8.60
C SER A 120 -1.87 1.77 -8.54
N TYR A 121 -0.69 2.04 -9.09
CA TYR A 121 -0.14 3.39 -9.12
C TYR A 121 -0.71 4.19 -10.29
N LEU A 122 -1.04 5.44 -10.04
CA LEU A 122 -1.50 6.38 -11.07
C LEU A 122 -0.49 6.58 -12.21
N SER A 123 0.73 6.11 -12.02
CA SER A 123 1.85 6.29 -12.96
C SER A 123 2.25 5.00 -13.68
N GLU A 124 1.44 3.96 -13.68
CA GLU A 124 1.74 2.65 -14.29
C GLU A 124 2.21 2.72 -15.75
N ASN A 125 1.85 3.78 -16.45
CA ASN A 125 2.22 3.99 -17.85
C ASN A 125 3.42 4.92 -18.04
N LYS A 126 4.18 5.25 -17.00
CA LYS A 126 5.42 6.04 -17.17
C LYS A 126 6.54 5.15 -17.69
N GLU A 127 7.19 5.59 -18.76
CA GLU A 127 8.43 4.96 -19.24
C GLU A 127 9.41 4.72 -18.08
N GLY A 128 9.79 3.47 -17.87
CA GLY A 128 10.78 3.08 -16.87
C GLY A 128 10.23 2.59 -15.53
N THR A 129 8.92 2.56 -15.31
CA THR A 129 8.34 1.91 -14.13
C THR A 129 8.25 0.39 -14.31
N THR A 130 8.34 -0.36 -13.22
CA THR A 130 8.12 -1.81 -13.23
C THR A 130 6.62 -2.08 -13.42
N PRO A 131 6.21 -2.87 -14.42
CA PRO A 131 4.81 -3.20 -14.60
C PRO A 131 4.31 -4.04 -13.42
N GLY A 132 3.16 -3.65 -12.88
CA GLY A 132 2.45 -4.42 -11.88
C GLY A 132 1.52 -5.44 -12.53
N ILE A 133 1.30 -6.56 -11.85
CA ILE A 133 0.28 -7.55 -12.20
C ILE A 133 -0.72 -7.68 -11.05
N PRO A 134 -2.03 -7.80 -11.33
CA PRO A 134 -3.02 -7.99 -10.29
C PRO A 134 -2.69 -9.23 -9.44
N LEU A 135 -2.75 -9.09 -8.13
CA LEU A 135 -2.56 -10.18 -7.18
C LEU A 135 -3.93 -10.64 -6.68
N ASP A 136 -4.20 -11.94 -6.84
CA ASP A 136 -5.46 -12.52 -6.39
C ASP A 136 -5.47 -12.71 -4.86
N LEU A 137 -6.12 -11.81 -4.18
CA LEU A 137 -6.40 -11.88 -2.75
C LEU A 137 -7.92 -11.88 -2.48
N GLY A 138 -8.70 -12.52 -3.36
CA GLY A 138 -10.15 -12.48 -3.29
C GLY A 138 -10.68 -11.06 -3.50
N ASP A 139 -11.62 -10.64 -2.66
CA ASP A 139 -12.23 -9.31 -2.73
C ASP A 139 -11.39 -8.20 -2.07
N SER A 140 -10.12 -8.48 -1.77
CA SER A 140 -9.24 -7.51 -1.11
C SER A 140 -8.90 -6.34 -2.03
N LYS A 141 -8.94 -5.14 -1.48
CA LYS A 141 -8.56 -3.89 -2.13
C LYS A 141 -7.52 -3.17 -1.30
N VAL A 142 -6.74 -2.33 -1.94
CA VAL A 142 -5.90 -1.33 -1.28
C VAL A 142 -6.71 -0.05 -1.16
N ILE A 143 -6.82 0.48 0.05
CA ILE A 143 -7.51 1.73 0.33
C ILE A 143 -6.44 2.77 0.67
N PHE A 144 -6.36 3.80 -0.14
CA PHE A 144 -5.56 5.00 0.14
C PHE A 144 -6.42 6.03 0.83
N GLY A 145 -5.88 6.64 1.86
CA GLY A 145 -6.58 7.69 2.60
C GLY A 145 -5.63 8.45 3.51
N PHE A 146 -6.22 9.24 4.38
CA PHE A 146 -5.46 9.99 5.36
C PHE A 146 -6.01 9.82 6.78
N ILE A 147 -5.14 10.04 7.74
CA ILE A 147 -5.45 10.05 9.18
C ILE A 147 -5.26 11.45 9.73
N LEU A 148 -6.13 11.82 10.64
CA LEU A 148 -6.04 13.06 11.43
C LEU A 148 -6.65 12.87 12.82
N HIS A 149 -6.42 13.83 13.72
CA HIS A 149 -7.03 13.80 15.04
C HIS A 149 -8.53 14.06 14.98
N LYS A 150 -9.31 13.36 15.81
CA LYS A 150 -10.74 13.60 15.96
C LYS A 150 -11.01 14.96 16.57
N GLY A 151 -11.88 15.73 15.92
CA GLY A 151 -12.35 17.02 16.42
C GLY A 151 -11.44 18.19 16.06
N GLU A 152 -10.36 17.96 15.34
CA GLU A 152 -9.58 19.02 14.72
C GLU A 152 -10.11 19.31 13.30
N GLU A 153 -10.26 20.59 13.00
CA GLU A 153 -10.54 21.06 11.66
C GLU A 153 -9.24 21.05 10.86
N MET A 154 -9.31 20.60 9.62
CA MET A 154 -8.15 20.69 8.73
C MET A 154 -7.79 22.15 8.48
N ASP A 155 -6.51 22.46 8.56
CA ASP A 155 -5.99 23.73 8.05
C ASP A 155 -6.36 23.91 6.58
N GLU A 156 -6.57 25.15 6.14
CA GLU A 156 -7.00 25.48 4.79
C GLU A 156 -6.06 24.87 3.72
N SER A 157 -4.76 24.91 3.94
CA SER A 157 -3.75 24.35 3.03
C SER A 157 -3.82 22.82 2.97
N VAL A 158 -4.13 22.16 4.08
CA VAL A 158 -4.33 20.71 4.14
C VAL A 158 -5.61 20.33 3.40
N ALA A 159 -6.69 21.09 3.60
CA ALA A 159 -7.96 20.88 2.90
C ALA A 159 -7.80 21.03 1.38
N GLU A 160 -7.09 22.06 0.93
CA GLU A 160 -6.77 22.27 -0.48
C GLU A 160 -5.96 21.12 -1.07
N LEU A 161 -4.95 20.61 -0.33
CA LEU A 161 -4.16 19.45 -0.75
C LEU A 161 -5.04 18.21 -0.93
N VAL A 162 -5.91 17.93 0.03
CA VAL A 162 -6.82 16.78 -0.02
C VAL A 162 -7.77 16.88 -1.22
N GLU A 163 -8.36 18.05 -1.46
CA GLU A 163 -9.23 18.27 -2.61
C GLU A 163 -8.47 18.17 -3.94
N PHE A 164 -7.25 18.69 -4.00
CA PHE A 164 -6.37 18.51 -5.15
C PHE A 164 -6.12 17.03 -5.43
N LEU A 165 -5.76 16.23 -4.42
CA LEU A 165 -5.55 14.79 -4.57
C LEU A 165 -6.82 14.10 -5.06
N LYS A 166 -7.97 14.35 -4.44
CA LYS A 166 -9.27 13.78 -4.86
C LYS A 166 -9.59 14.13 -6.32
N SER A 167 -9.21 15.31 -6.78
CA SER A 167 -9.46 15.75 -8.16
C SER A 167 -8.61 15.03 -9.20
N ARG A 168 -7.48 14.45 -8.80
CA ARG A 168 -6.50 13.76 -9.66
C ARG A 168 -6.68 12.24 -9.70
N LEU A 169 -7.38 11.71 -8.73
CA LEU A 169 -7.65 10.29 -8.66
C LEU A 169 -8.80 9.91 -9.61
N PRO A 170 -8.77 8.70 -10.21
CA PRO A 170 -9.87 8.22 -11.04
C PRO A 170 -11.17 8.23 -10.23
N LYS A 171 -12.24 8.71 -10.83
CA LYS A 171 -13.58 8.57 -10.25
C LYS A 171 -14.09 7.20 -10.63
N HIS A 172 -14.36 6.37 -9.61
CA HIS A 172 -15.08 5.11 -9.79
C HIS A 172 -16.56 5.35 -10.09
#